data_9c8025329bbf5125d7e9bbc33d00040a
#
_entry.id   9c8025329bbf5125d7e9bbc33d00040a
#
_cell.length_a   1.000
_cell.length_b   1.000
_cell.length_c   1.000
_cell.angle_alpha   90.00
_cell.angle_beta   90.00
_cell.angle_gamma   90.00
#
_symmetry.space_group_name_H-M   'P 1'
#
loop_
_entity.id
_entity.type
_entity.pdbx_description
1 polymer ?
#
loop_
_entity_poly.entity_id
_entity_poly.type
_entity_poly.pdbx_seq_one_letter_code
_entity_poly.pdbx_strand_id
1 'polypeptide(L)'
;MKTQSKWSNLLALSALRLLPVAFTAVLVLPAWTSMSAQESSSSGPAPSDAASVRPAVASPAAQGESADAAATNAAQNPVASMISIPFQGNTAYGVGPYRRAANQTLIEPVIPFKLTKEWILISRSVIPVVVLPRLSPTDNVTYGLGNIEPQFFLSPAHPGKIIWGAGPELYLPTATSDSLGINKWGGGLDAVALTHKGHWLAGMLLNNVWAGTNHNHVNELTLNPFFYYNMKRGWYFVSSEVMTADWTAARNQRWTVPVGGGVGRVFKLGPQALNARVQAWSDTKRPVGGPSWTLQTQVQFIFPHKPKG
;
A
#
# COMPACT_ATOMS: atom_id res chain seq x y z
N MET A 1 2.32 19.17 34.64
CA MET A 1 2.87 19.37 33.32
C MET A 1 3.63 18.14 32.80
N LYS A 2 3.15 16.90 32.96
CA LYS A 2 3.81 15.66 32.50
C LYS A 2 2.96 14.79 31.54
N THR A 3 1.85 15.31 31.05
CA THR A 3 0.88 14.55 30.23
C THR A 3 1.03 14.76 28.71
N GLN A 4 1.85 15.71 28.27
CA GLN A 4 1.99 16.02 26.82
C GLN A 4 2.84 15.01 26.04
N SER A 5 3.84 14.37 26.66
CA SER A 5 4.76 13.48 25.94
C SER A 5 4.16 12.13 25.51
N LYS A 6 3.05 11.70 26.13
CA LYS A 6 2.38 10.42 25.78
C LYS A 6 1.50 10.49 24.55
N TRP A 7 1.04 11.69 24.21
CA TRP A 7 0.15 11.88 23.05
C TRP A 7 0.91 12.00 21.72
N SER A 8 2.15 12.47 21.78
CA SER A 8 3.00 12.61 20.59
C SER A 8 3.38 11.25 19.97
N ASN A 9 3.60 10.23 20.79
CA ASN A 9 3.99 8.92 20.28
C ASN A 9 2.82 8.10 19.68
N LEU A 10 1.59 8.31 20.20
CA LEU A 10 0.38 7.66 19.65
C LEU A 10 -0.07 8.24 18.32
N LEU A 11 0.35 9.46 17.99
CA LEU A 11 -0.07 10.19 16.81
C LEU A 11 0.99 10.24 15.69
N ALA A 12 2.23 9.91 16.02
CA ALA A 12 3.31 9.91 15.02
C ALA A 12 3.11 8.89 13.89
N LEU A 13 2.33 7.84 14.14
CA LEU A 13 2.02 6.80 13.15
C LEU A 13 0.64 6.96 12.49
N SER A 14 -0.20 7.88 12.94
CA SER A 14 -1.58 7.98 12.44
C SER A 14 -2.15 9.40 12.29
N ALA A 15 -1.38 10.48 12.17
CA ALA A 15 -1.98 11.83 12.17
C ALA A 15 -1.39 12.86 11.19
N LEU A 16 -2.26 13.68 10.55
CA LEU A 16 -1.83 14.64 9.54
C LEU A 16 -2.79 15.79 9.19
N ARG A 17 -2.36 16.89 8.58
CA ARG A 17 -3.18 18.01 8.06
C ARG A 17 -3.06 18.37 6.59
N LEU A 18 -4.16 19.00 6.13
CA LEU A 18 -4.45 19.53 4.82
C LEU A 18 -3.74 20.87 4.52
N LEU A 19 -2.99 20.89 3.43
CA LEU A 19 -3.22 21.91 2.39
C LEU A 19 -3.96 21.21 1.26
N PRO A 20 -4.92 21.85 0.59
CA PRO A 20 -5.58 21.23 -0.55
C PRO A 20 -4.61 21.22 -1.72
N VAL A 21 -3.84 20.17 -1.85
CA VAL A 21 -3.45 19.73 -3.17
C VAL A 21 -4.74 19.13 -3.72
N ALA A 22 -5.48 19.95 -4.43
CA ALA A 22 -6.60 19.51 -5.22
C ALA A 22 -6.06 18.57 -6.30
N PHE A 23 -5.91 17.29 -5.96
CA PHE A 23 -5.93 16.25 -6.94
C PHE A 23 -7.38 16.18 -7.42
N THR A 24 -7.69 17.02 -8.39
CA THR A 24 -8.89 16.88 -9.19
C THR A 24 -8.78 15.54 -9.88
N ALA A 25 -9.40 14.52 -9.31
CA ALA A 25 -9.64 13.28 -10.01
C ALA A 25 -10.55 13.62 -11.18
N VAL A 26 -9.96 13.83 -12.35
CA VAL A 26 -10.70 13.94 -13.61
C VAL A 26 -11.27 12.56 -13.87
N LEU A 27 -12.50 12.36 -13.43
CA LEU A 27 -13.38 11.28 -13.88
C LEU A 27 -13.75 11.57 -15.34
N VAL A 28 -12.91 11.13 -16.25
CA VAL A 28 -13.26 11.07 -17.68
C VAL A 28 -14.19 9.88 -17.84
N LEU A 29 -15.49 10.16 -17.86
CA LEU A 29 -16.53 9.24 -18.33
C LEU A 29 -16.43 9.20 -19.87
N PRO A 30 -16.17 8.04 -20.50
CA PRO A 30 -16.32 7.95 -21.94
C PRO A 30 -17.80 7.92 -22.31
N ALA A 31 -18.20 8.88 -23.14
CA ALA A 31 -19.50 8.88 -23.80
C ALA A 31 -19.65 7.62 -24.67
N TRP A 32 -20.77 6.94 -24.51
CA TRP A 32 -21.16 5.81 -25.34
C TRP A 32 -21.71 6.33 -26.67
N THR A 33 -20.97 6.13 -27.75
CA THR A 33 -21.54 6.18 -29.09
C THR A 33 -21.71 4.76 -29.60
N SER A 34 -22.94 4.37 -29.77
CA SER A 34 -23.37 3.15 -30.43
C SER A 34 -23.06 3.27 -31.93
N MET A 35 -22.37 2.30 -32.51
CA MET A 35 -22.34 2.13 -33.96
C MET A 35 -22.67 0.68 -34.29
N SER A 36 -23.69 0.56 -35.13
CA SER A 36 -24.36 -0.67 -35.58
C SER A 36 -23.45 -1.52 -36.46
N ALA A 37 -23.59 -2.83 -36.30
CA ALA A 37 -23.03 -3.83 -37.17
C ALA A 37 -23.79 -3.92 -38.50
N GLN A 38 -23.05 -4.11 -39.58
CA GLN A 38 -23.62 -4.56 -40.86
C GLN A 38 -22.94 -5.87 -41.26
N GLU A 39 -23.74 -6.92 -41.28
CA GLU A 39 -23.36 -8.23 -41.79
C GLU A 39 -23.24 -8.19 -43.32
N SER A 40 -22.23 -8.85 -43.87
CA SER A 40 -22.23 -9.35 -45.22
C SER A 40 -21.66 -10.74 -45.31
N SER A 41 -22.50 -11.67 -45.63
CA SER A 41 -22.20 -13.06 -45.94
C SER A 41 -21.62 -13.21 -47.35
N SER A 42 -20.57 -14.02 -47.51
CA SER A 42 -20.32 -14.70 -48.80
C SER A 42 -19.62 -16.03 -48.56
N SER A 43 -20.27 -17.06 -49.05
CA SER A 43 -19.86 -18.47 -49.12
C SER A 43 -18.97 -18.73 -50.34
N GLY A 44 -17.96 -19.58 -50.17
CA GLY A 44 -17.19 -20.18 -51.27
C GLY A 44 -16.21 -21.26 -50.77
N PRO A 45 -16.00 -22.37 -51.49
CA PRO A 45 -15.57 -23.62 -50.91
C PRO A 45 -14.02 -23.81 -50.83
N ALA A 46 -13.63 -24.76 -49.98
CA ALA A 46 -12.26 -25.19 -49.71
C ALA A 46 -11.57 -25.86 -50.91
N PRO A 47 -10.24 -25.87 -50.89
CA PRO A 47 -9.55 -27.14 -50.98
C PRO A 47 -8.49 -27.37 -49.90
N SER A 48 -8.29 -28.65 -49.63
CA SER A 48 -7.31 -29.25 -48.72
C SER A 48 -5.87 -29.02 -49.18
N ASP A 49 -4.92 -28.85 -48.29
CA ASP A 49 -3.77 -29.71 -48.00
C ASP A 49 -2.62 -28.95 -47.32
N ALA A 50 -1.84 -29.74 -46.60
CA ALA A 50 -0.50 -29.48 -46.07
C ALA A 50 -0.38 -28.79 -44.69
N ALA A 51 -0.23 -29.66 -43.70
CA ALA A 51 0.28 -29.32 -42.37
C ALA A 51 1.67 -28.69 -42.42
N SER A 52 1.75 -27.43 -42.10
CA SER A 52 2.95 -26.79 -41.58
C SER A 52 2.66 -26.30 -40.15
N VAL A 53 3.26 -26.98 -39.15
CA VAL A 53 3.21 -26.56 -37.74
C VAL A 53 4.00 -25.25 -37.62
N ARG A 54 3.30 -24.13 -37.77
CA ARG A 54 3.82 -22.83 -37.36
C ARG A 54 3.68 -22.76 -35.81
N PRO A 55 4.75 -22.34 -35.06
CA PRO A 55 4.58 -22.06 -33.68
C PRO A 55 3.55 -20.95 -33.54
N ALA A 56 2.51 -21.20 -32.74
CA ALA A 56 1.45 -20.23 -32.47
C ALA A 56 2.06 -18.99 -31.82
N VAL A 57 2.21 -17.93 -32.62
CA VAL A 57 2.51 -16.60 -32.09
C VAL A 57 1.29 -16.20 -31.26
N ALA A 58 1.46 -16.09 -29.95
CA ALA A 58 0.38 -15.69 -29.04
C ALA A 58 -0.23 -14.37 -29.53
N SER A 59 -1.55 -14.33 -29.65
CA SER A 59 -2.28 -13.14 -30.08
C SER A 59 -1.93 -11.92 -29.22
N PRO A 60 -1.86 -10.70 -29.78
CA PRO A 60 -1.60 -9.48 -29.01
C PRO A 60 -2.53 -9.28 -27.81
N ALA A 61 -3.77 -9.79 -27.89
CA ALA A 61 -4.73 -9.79 -26.79
C ALA A 61 -4.29 -10.68 -25.61
N ALA A 62 -3.74 -11.87 -25.86
CA ALA A 62 -3.25 -12.77 -24.82
C ALA A 62 -1.99 -12.23 -24.12
N GLN A 63 -1.15 -11.50 -24.85
CA GLN A 63 0.03 -10.82 -24.28
C GLN A 63 -0.39 -9.60 -23.44
N GLY A 64 -1.46 -8.89 -23.82
CA GLY A 64 -2.04 -7.79 -23.05
C GLY A 64 -2.62 -8.26 -21.72
N GLU A 65 -3.39 -9.36 -21.72
CA GLU A 65 -3.97 -9.94 -20.51
C GLU A 65 -2.90 -10.44 -19.53
N SER A 66 -1.84 -11.05 -19.99
CA SER A 66 -0.73 -11.49 -19.14
C SER A 66 0.02 -10.32 -18.50
N ALA A 67 0.24 -9.23 -19.24
CA ALA A 67 0.89 -8.03 -18.74
C ALA A 67 0.02 -7.27 -17.72
N ASP A 68 -1.30 -7.25 -17.91
CA ASP A 68 -2.24 -6.64 -16.96
C ASP A 68 -2.37 -7.48 -15.68
N ALA A 69 -2.34 -8.79 -15.78
CA ALA A 69 -2.29 -9.69 -14.62
C ALA A 69 -0.99 -9.53 -13.82
N ALA A 70 0.15 -9.39 -14.49
CA ALA A 70 1.44 -9.13 -13.84
C ALA A 70 1.44 -7.77 -13.12
N ALA A 71 0.90 -6.72 -13.73
CA ALA A 71 0.78 -5.41 -13.11
C ALA A 71 -0.17 -5.43 -11.90
N THR A 72 -1.28 -6.18 -12.00
CA THR A 72 -2.22 -6.35 -10.87
C THR A 72 -1.56 -7.08 -9.72
N ASN A 73 -0.81 -8.16 -9.99
CA ASN A 73 -0.06 -8.86 -8.96
C ASN A 73 0.99 -7.95 -8.30
N ALA A 74 1.75 -7.18 -9.09
CA ALA A 74 2.73 -6.23 -8.56
C ALA A 74 2.09 -5.12 -7.71
N ALA A 75 0.88 -4.69 -8.05
CA ALA A 75 0.14 -3.68 -7.31
C ALA A 75 -0.33 -4.17 -5.92
N GLN A 76 -0.60 -5.47 -5.79
CA GLN A 76 -1.23 -6.07 -4.62
C GLN A 76 -0.26 -6.91 -3.76
N ASN A 77 0.93 -7.21 -4.27
CA ASN A 77 1.92 -8.04 -3.59
C ASN A 77 3.07 -7.17 -3.05
N PRO A 78 3.22 -7.04 -1.71
CA PRO A 78 4.29 -6.24 -1.11
C PRO A 78 5.71 -6.73 -1.45
N VAL A 79 5.86 -8.00 -1.83
CA VAL A 79 7.13 -8.63 -2.21
C VAL A 79 7.15 -9.00 -3.69
N ALA A 80 6.51 -8.20 -4.54
CA ALA A 80 6.54 -8.41 -5.99
C ALA A 80 7.93 -8.16 -6.57
N SER A 81 8.26 -8.88 -7.64
CA SER A 81 9.51 -8.72 -8.37
C SER A 81 9.51 -7.55 -9.38
N MET A 82 8.69 -6.53 -9.14
CA MET A 82 8.56 -5.33 -9.97
C MET A 82 8.81 -4.07 -9.13
N ILE A 83 9.45 -3.09 -9.74
CA ILE A 83 9.61 -1.78 -9.08
C ILE A 83 8.24 -1.10 -9.02
N SER A 84 7.89 -0.57 -7.85
CA SER A 84 6.67 0.22 -7.71
C SER A 84 6.87 1.37 -6.71
N ILE A 85 6.13 2.45 -6.91
CA ILE A 85 6.17 3.62 -6.04
C ILE A 85 4.73 4.02 -5.70
N PRO A 86 4.16 3.53 -4.60
CA PRO A 86 2.90 3.99 -4.05
C PRO A 86 3.03 5.37 -3.41
N PHE A 87 2.05 6.22 -3.68
CA PHE A 87 1.75 7.46 -2.96
C PHE A 87 0.40 7.27 -2.29
N GLN A 88 0.39 7.15 -0.98
CA GLN A 88 -0.80 6.83 -0.20
C GLN A 88 -1.13 7.98 0.75
N GLY A 89 -2.27 8.61 0.55
CA GLY A 89 -2.79 9.64 1.44
C GLY A 89 -3.81 9.04 2.41
N ASN A 90 -3.56 9.15 3.71
CA ASN A 90 -4.44 8.73 4.78
C ASN A 90 -5.00 9.97 5.48
N THR A 91 -6.29 10.21 5.41
CA THR A 91 -6.97 11.28 6.16
C THR A 91 -7.76 10.66 7.30
N ALA A 92 -7.28 10.84 8.51
CA ALA A 92 -7.88 10.34 9.75
C ALA A 92 -8.77 11.41 10.38
N TYR A 93 -10.00 11.07 10.70
CA TYR A 93 -11.00 11.99 11.25
C TYR A 93 -11.29 11.68 12.73
N GLY A 94 -11.62 12.71 13.48
CA GLY A 94 -11.98 12.59 14.89
C GLY A 94 -10.78 12.53 15.82
N VAL A 95 -9.61 13.02 15.41
CA VAL A 95 -8.36 13.00 16.17
C VAL A 95 -8.34 14.05 17.27
N GLY A 96 -7.87 13.65 18.44
CA GLY A 96 -7.69 14.49 19.62
C GLY A 96 -8.98 14.99 20.26
N PRO A 97 -8.88 15.83 21.27
CA PRO A 97 -10.03 16.35 22.00
C PRO A 97 -10.96 17.23 21.16
N TYR A 98 -10.42 17.86 20.12
CA TYR A 98 -11.18 18.71 19.19
C TYR A 98 -11.70 17.97 17.96
N ARG A 99 -11.57 16.64 17.91
CA ARG A 99 -12.04 15.77 16.82
C ARG A 99 -11.66 16.26 15.42
N ARG A 100 -10.42 16.69 15.27
CA ARG A 100 -9.94 17.27 14.01
C ARG A 100 -9.53 16.19 13.01
N ALA A 101 -9.44 16.61 11.75
CA ALA A 101 -8.84 15.78 10.73
C ALA A 101 -7.31 15.82 10.85
N ALA A 102 -6.71 14.67 10.72
CA ALA A 102 -5.29 14.48 10.63
C ALA A 102 -4.99 13.73 9.33
N ASN A 103 -3.83 13.95 8.70
CA ASN A 103 -3.51 13.38 7.38
C ASN A 103 -2.05 12.90 7.31
N GLN A 104 -1.73 11.79 6.69
CA GLN A 104 -0.39 11.25 6.48
C GLN A 104 -0.24 10.82 5.03
N THR A 105 0.73 11.34 4.33
CA THR A 105 1.10 10.85 3.01
C THR A 105 2.30 9.93 3.15
N LEU A 106 2.14 8.66 2.76
CA LEU A 106 3.22 7.68 2.69
C LEU A 106 3.72 7.58 1.26
N ILE A 107 5.03 7.67 1.10
CA ILE A 107 5.72 7.36 -0.15
C ILE A 107 6.48 6.05 0.10
N GLU A 108 6.13 5.00 -0.66
CA GLU A 108 6.59 3.65 -0.34
C GLU A 108 7.30 2.97 -1.53
N PRO A 109 8.49 3.45 -1.96
CA PRO A 109 9.22 2.80 -3.03
C PRO A 109 9.55 1.35 -2.68
N VAL A 110 9.24 0.44 -3.62
CA VAL A 110 9.56 -0.99 -3.55
C VAL A 110 10.50 -1.32 -4.70
N ILE A 111 11.67 -1.85 -4.38
CA ILE A 111 12.73 -2.16 -5.35
C ILE A 111 13.22 -3.59 -5.11
N PRO A 112 12.98 -4.54 -6.02
CA PRO A 112 13.52 -5.88 -5.93
C PRO A 112 14.96 -5.95 -6.45
N PHE A 113 15.83 -6.65 -5.73
CA PHE A 113 17.20 -6.96 -6.10
C PHE A 113 17.37 -8.49 -6.20
N LYS A 114 17.78 -8.98 -7.36
CA LYS A 114 18.10 -10.39 -7.53
C LYS A 114 19.42 -10.70 -6.86
N LEU A 115 19.41 -11.49 -5.79
CA LEU A 115 20.63 -11.91 -5.08
C LEU A 115 21.23 -13.18 -5.70
N THR A 116 20.41 -14.21 -5.84
CA THR A 116 20.78 -15.50 -6.45
C THR A 116 19.72 -15.96 -7.43
N LYS A 117 19.83 -17.17 -7.94
CA LYS A 117 18.77 -17.77 -8.75
C LYS A 117 17.54 -18.13 -7.89
N GLU A 118 17.74 -18.41 -6.61
CA GLU A 118 16.74 -18.89 -5.66
C GLU A 118 16.17 -17.77 -4.78
N TRP A 119 16.90 -16.63 -4.61
CA TRP A 119 16.56 -15.60 -3.66
C TRP A 119 16.55 -14.19 -4.26
N ILE A 120 15.56 -13.41 -3.86
CA ILE A 120 15.45 -11.97 -4.14
C ILE A 120 15.40 -11.20 -2.81
N LEU A 121 16.03 -10.04 -2.77
CA LEU A 121 15.90 -9.05 -1.72
C LEU A 121 14.95 -7.96 -2.20
N ILE A 122 13.88 -7.72 -1.47
CA ILE A 122 12.97 -6.60 -1.74
C ILE A 122 13.26 -5.52 -0.70
N SER A 123 13.71 -4.36 -1.18
CA SER A 123 13.81 -3.15 -0.37
C SER A 123 12.51 -2.36 -0.52
N ARG A 124 11.84 -2.12 0.58
CA ARG A 124 10.70 -1.21 0.70
C ARG A 124 11.06 -0.13 1.72
N SER A 125 10.76 1.11 1.44
CA SER A 125 10.91 2.18 2.42
C SER A 125 9.57 2.84 2.67
N VAL A 126 9.24 3.12 3.92
CA VAL A 126 8.08 3.91 4.29
C VAL A 126 8.56 5.31 4.64
N ILE A 127 8.15 6.30 3.85
CA ILE A 127 8.54 7.70 4.00
C ILE A 127 7.29 8.50 4.35
N PRO A 128 7.04 8.81 5.64
CA PRO A 128 5.84 9.51 6.05
C PRO A 128 6.03 11.04 5.99
N VAL A 129 5.21 11.70 5.19
CA VAL A 129 5.02 13.15 5.25
C VAL A 129 3.79 13.42 6.10
N VAL A 130 4.01 14.08 7.23
CA VAL A 130 3.02 14.21 8.30
C VAL A 130 2.65 15.68 8.54
N VAL A 131 1.36 15.99 8.81
CA VAL A 131 0.85 17.32 9.26
C VAL A 131 -0.14 17.11 10.41
N LEU A 132 0.20 17.37 11.64
CA LEU A 132 -0.65 17.22 12.83
C LEU A 132 -1.57 18.42 13.06
N PRO A 133 -2.83 18.20 13.47
CA PRO A 133 -3.69 19.28 13.92
C PRO A 133 -3.29 19.79 15.32
N ARG A 134 -3.80 20.96 15.68
CA ARG A 134 -3.73 21.41 17.07
C ARG A 134 -4.43 20.40 17.97
N LEU A 135 -3.73 19.89 18.94
CA LEU A 135 -4.27 18.95 19.94
C LEU A 135 -4.57 19.68 21.27
N SER A 136 -4.02 20.88 21.47
CA SER A 136 -4.34 21.79 22.57
C SER A 136 -4.60 23.22 22.06
N PRO A 137 -5.13 24.15 22.89
CA PRO A 137 -5.31 25.55 22.52
C PRO A 137 -3.99 26.26 22.18
N THR A 138 -2.90 25.84 22.81
CA THR A 138 -1.56 26.43 22.66
C THR A 138 -0.73 25.80 21.55
N ASP A 139 -1.15 24.64 21.02
CA ASP A 139 -0.39 23.97 19.96
C ASP A 139 -0.56 24.70 18.62
N ASN A 140 0.48 24.67 17.82
CA ASN A 140 0.41 25.00 16.41
C ASN A 140 0.13 23.73 15.58
N VAL A 141 -0.21 23.95 14.32
CA VAL A 141 -0.16 22.91 13.29
C VAL A 141 1.28 22.53 13.09
N THR A 142 1.59 21.25 13.18
CA THR A 142 2.92 20.72 12.91
C THR A 142 2.92 19.94 11.60
N TYR A 143 3.86 20.16 10.72
CA TYR A 143 4.03 19.43 9.47
C TYR A 143 5.50 19.11 9.23
N GLY A 144 5.78 18.02 8.54
CA GLY A 144 7.13 17.61 8.21
C GLY A 144 7.26 16.11 7.95
N LEU A 145 8.47 15.61 8.02
CA LEU A 145 8.75 14.18 7.94
C LEU A 145 8.57 13.52 9.30
N GLY A 146 8.04 12.32 9.28
CA GLY A 146 8.14 11.38 10.39
C GLY A 146 9.42 10.57 10.32
N ASN A 147 9.48 9.48 11.06
CA ASN A 147 10.60 8.55 10.98
C ASN A 147 10.49 7.72 9.70
N ILE A 148 11.57 7.65 8.94
CA ILE A 148 11.66 6.81 7.74
C ILE A 148 12.00 5.38 8.18
N GLU A 149 11.30 4.41 7.59
CA GLU A 149 11.40 2.99 7.93
C GLU A 149 11.78 2.17 6.68
N PRO A 150 13.10 1.96 6.44
CA PRO A 150 13.57 1.02 5.43
C PRO A 150 13.36 -0.43 5.88
N GLN A 151 12.68 -1.21 5.06
CA GLN A 151 12.35 -2.61 5.26
C GLN A 151 13.04 -3.47 4.20
N PHE A 152 13.53 -4.64 4.59
CA PHE A 152 14.28 -5.53 3.72
C PHE A 152 13.73 -6.95 3.83
N PHE A 153 13.03 -7.40 2.80
CA PHE A 153 12.46 -8.76 2.77
C PHE A 153 13.32 -9.68 1.92
N LEU A 154 13.83 -10.74 2.51
CA LEU A 154 14.37 -11.88 1.77
C LEU A 154 13.21 -12.79 1.38
N SER A 155 13.05 -13.07 0.10
CA SER A 155 11.94 -13.85 -0.45
C SER A 155 12.44 -14.86 -1.50
N PRO A 156 11.85 -16.06 -1.61
CA PRO A 156 12.18 -16.98 -2.70
C PRO A 156 11.90 -16.37 -4.08
N ALA A 157 12.83 -16.53 -5.01
CA ALA A 157 12.67 -16.06 -6.39
C ALA A 157 11.57 -16.84 -7.15
N HIS A 158 11.35 -18.09 -6.74
CA HIS A 158 10.34 -19.01 -7.28
C HIS A 158 9.42 -19.47 -6.16
N PRO A 159 8.51 -18.64 -5.68
CA PRO A 159 7.62 -19.01 -4.58
C PRO A 159 6.62 -20.08 -5.05
N GLY A 160 6.21 -20.96 -4.12
CA GLY A 160 5.15 -21.92 -4.34
C GLY A 160 3.75 -21.31 -4.25
N LYS A 161 2.79 -22.06 -3.70
CA LYS A 161 1.42 -21.57 -3.47
C LYS A 161 1.35 -20.38 -2.49
N ILE A 162 2.31 -20.31 -1.57
CA ILE A 162 2.45 -19.22 -0.61
C ILE A 162 3.68 -18.42 -1.03
N ILE A 163 3.48 -17.12 -1.29
CA ILE A 163 4.53 -16.13 -1.48
C ILE A 163 4.83 -15.57 -0.10
N TRP A 164 6.11 -15.54 0.29
CA TRP A 164 6.48 -15.01 1.60
C TRP A 164 7.82 -14.27 1.54
N GLY A 165 8.06 -13.44 2.52
CA GLY A 165 9.33 -12.77 2.74
C GLY A 165 9.45 -12.37 4.19
N ALA A 166 10.68 -12.32 4.68
CA ALA A 166 10.97 -11.83 6.03
C ALA A 166 12.32 -11.14 6.06
N GLY A 167 12.53 -10.26 7.02
CA GLY A 167 13.80 -9.59 7.20
C GLY A 167 13.78 -8.45 8.20
N PRO A 168 14.88 -7.71 8.29
CA PRO A 168 15.01 -6.60 9.20
C PRO A 168 14.34 -5.31 8.69
N GLU A 169 13.96 -4.48 9.63
CA GLU A 169 13.50 -3.12 9.44
C GLU A 169 14.44 -2.18 10.22
N LEU A 170 14.70 -1.01 9.66
CA LEU A 170 15.40 0.08 10.33
C LEU A 170 14.39 1.19 10.65
N TYR A 171 14.59 1.85 11.78
CA TYR A 171 13.83 3.02 12.21
C TYR A 171 14.79 4.20 12.31
N LEU A 172 14.68 5.15 11.39
CA LEU A 172 15.65 6.24 11.25
C LEU A 172 15.21 7.49 12.01
N PRO A 173 16.13 8.21 12.68
CA PRO A 173 15.82 9.45 13.39
C PRO A 173 15.67 10.63 12.42
N THR A 174 14.67 10.57 11.54
CA THR A 174 14.43 11.57 10.47
C THR A 174 13.26 12.48 10.75
N ALA A 175 12.55 12.28 11.87
CA ALA A 175 11.44 13.13 12.24
C ALA A 175 11.90 14.59 12.39
N THR A 176 11.20 15.50 11.70
CA THR A 176 11.55 16.94 11.71
C THR A 176 11.00 17.69 12.93
N SER A 177 10.22 17.00 13.76
CA SER A 177 9.69 17.50 15.04
C SER A 177 9.40 16.33 15.97
N ASP A 178 9.57 16.52 17.28
CA ASP A 178 9.26 15.54 18.31
C ASP A 178 7.76 15.15 18.36
N SER A 179 6.90 15.96 17.74
CA SER A 179 5.48 15.65 17.56
C SER A 179 5.21 14.70 16.41
N LEU A 180 6.15 14.52 15.48
CA LEU A 180 6.02 13.74 14.26
C LEU A 180 6.73 12.38 14.33
N GLY A 181 7.52 12.16 15.36
CA GLY A 181 8.25 10.91 15.62
C GLY A 181 9.28 11.07 16.72
N ILE A 182 9.95 9.99 17.07
CA ILE A 182 11.07 10.06 18.01
C ILE A 182 12.39 10.20 17.24
N ASN A 183 13.23 11.11 17.66
CA ASN A 183 14.53 11.32 17.04
C ASN A 183 15.59 10.34 17.59
N LYS A 184 15.32 9.03 17.44
CA LYS A 184 16.13 7.91 17.93
C LYS A 184 16.23 6.82 16.88
N TRP A 185 17.40 6.18 16.81
CA TRP A 185 17.57 4.98 16.04
C TRP A 185 16.78 3.81 16.61
N GLY A 186 16.31 2.97 15.75
CA GLY A 186 15.64 1.73 16.11
C GLY A 186 15.72 0.71 15.00
N GLY A 187 15.10 -0.41 15.22
CA GLY A 187 14.99 -1.47 14.26
C GLY A 187 13.83 -2.38 14.58
N GLY A 188 13.54 -3.26 13.64
CA GLY A 188 12.42 -4.17 13.73
C GLY A 188 12.65 -5.42 12.91
N LEU A 189 11.61 -6.24 12.91
CA LEU A 189 11.51 -7.44 12.08
C LEU A 189 10.19 -7.39 11.32
N ASP A 190 10.28 -7.69 10.05
CA ASP A 190 9.16 -7.79 9.13
C ASP A 190 8.94 -9.23 8.67
N ALA A 191 7.69 -9.58 8.48
CA ALA A 191 7.29 -10.80 7.79
C ALA A 191 6.05 -10.55 6.95
N VAL A 192 5.99 -11.15 5.78
CA VAL A 192 4.82 -11.12 4.91
C VAL A 192 4.57 -12.51 4.35
N ALA A 193 3.31 -12.89 4.27
CA ALA A 193 2.88 -14.11 3.59
C ALA A 193 1.57 -13.82 2.87
N LEU A 194 1.44 -14.32 1.64
CA LEU A 194 0.23 -14.19 0.85
C LEU A 194 0.03 -15.40 -0.08
N THR A 195 -1.21 -15.58 -0.48
CA THR A 195 -1.60 -16.62 -1.44
C THR A 195 -2.58 -16.04 -2.45
N HIS A 196 -2.56 -16.62 -3.64
CA HIS A 196 -3.46 -16.25 -4.72
C HIS A 196 -4.24 -17.48 -5.18
N LYS A 197 -5.58 -17.39 -5.21
CA LYS A 197 -6.45 -18.47 -5.67
C LYS A 197 -7.61 -17.92 -6.49
N GLY A 198 -7.57 -18.13 -7.79
CA GLY A 198 -8.57 -17.59 -8.73
C GLY A 198 -8.62 -16.05 -8.68
N HIS A 199 -9.77 -15.48 -8.35
CA HIS A 199 -9.96 -14.04 -8.21
C HIS A 199 -9.46 -13.47 -6.86
N TRP A 200 -9.18 -14.34 -5.89
CA TRP A 200 -8.81 -13.94 -4.54
C TRP A 200 -7.30 -13.85 -4.36
N LEU A 201 -6.86 -12.78 -3.74
CA LEU A 201 -5.54 -12.66 -3.14
C LEU A 201 -5.75 -12.31 -1.67
N ALA A 202 -5.11 -13.05 -0.78
CA ALA A 202 -5.17 -12.82 0.65
C ALA A 202 -3.77 -12.97 1.26
N GLY A 203 -3.48 -12.15 2.25
CA GLY A 203 -2.20 -12.20 2.94
C GLY A 203 -2.19 -11.36 4.19
N MET A 204 -1.03 -11.34 4.83
CA MET A 204 -0.75 -10.53 6.01
C MET A 204 0.69 -10.05 5.97
N LEU A 205 0.89 -8.78 6.26
CA LEU A 205 2.18 -8.21 6.63
C LEU A 205 2.17 -7.95 8.13
N LEU A 206 3.26 -8.29 8.76
CA LEU A 206 3.47 -8.14 10.19
C LEU A 206 4.84 -7.52 10.40
N ASN A 207 4.93 -6.49 11.25
CA ASN A 207 6.21 -6.02 11.76
C ASN A 207 6.12 -5.65 13.25
N ASN A 208 7.27 -5.61 13.90
CA ASN A 208 7.40 -4.97 15.21
C ASN A 208 8.67 -4.14 15.24
N VAL A 209 8.51 -2.88 15.61
CA VAL A 209 9.59 -1.90 15.71
C VAL A 209 9.91 -1.61 17.17
N TRP A 210 11.21 -1.53 17.46
CA TRP A 210 11.77 -1.07 18.74
C TRP A 210 12.71 0.09 18.49
N ALA A 211 12.44 1.25 19.08
CA ALA A 211 13.31 2.41 18.94
C ALA A 211 13.41 3.20 20.26
N GLY A 212 14.56 3.86 20.48
CA GLY A 212 14.81 4.63 21.69
C GLY A 212 15.08 3.77 22.92
N THR A 213 15.19 4.44 24.07
CA THR A 213 15.51 3.80 25.37
C THR A 213 14.78 4.50 26.50
N ASN A 214 14.57 3.81 27.62
CA ASN A 214 13.97 4.34 28.85
C ASN A 214 12.57 4.94 28.65
N HIS A 215 12.40 6.23 28.96
CA HIS A 215 11.09 6.89 28.97
C HIS A 215 10.64 7.41 27.58
N ASN A 216 11.55 7.43 26.61
CA ASN A 216 11.26 7.84 25.24
C ASN A 216 11.62 6.70 24.28
N HIS A 217 10.72 5.73 24.18
CA HIS A 217 10.91 4.55 23.34
C HIS A 217 9.61 4.19 22.63
N VAL A 218 9.77 3.53 21.49
CA VAL A 218 8.71 2.90 20.70
C VAL A 218 8.84 1.39 20.86
N ASN A 219 7.73 0.72 21.05
CA ASN A 219 7.59 -0.72 20.86
C ASN A 219 6.19 -0.94 20.29
N GLU A 220 6.14 -1.05 18.97
CA GLU A 220 4.88 -1.11 18.23
C GLU A 220 4.85 -2.30 17.30
N LEU A 221 3.77 -3.05 17.42
CA LEU A 221 3.39 -4.11 16.50
C LEU A 221 2.45 -3.53 15.44
N THR A 222 2.73 -3.82 14.17
CA THR A 222 1.86 -3.56 13.04
C THR A 222 1.38 -4.87 12.44
N LEU A 223 0.09 -5.01 12.25
CA LEU A 223 -0.57 -6.10 11.53
C LEU A 223 -1.36 -5.52 10.37
N ASN A 224 -1.06 -5.91 9.17
CA ASN A 224 -1.81 -5.53 7.98
C ASN A 224 -2.33 -6.77 7.27
N PRO A 225 -3.49 -7.33 7.68
CA PRO A 225 -4.21 -8.30 6.86
C PRO A 225 -4.74 -7.62 5.61
N PHE A 226 -4.59 -8.27 4.46
CA PHE A 226 -5.11 -7.73 3.20
C PHE A 226 -5.83 -8.81 2.39
N PHE A 227 -6.96 -8.39 1.83
CA PHE A 227 -7.83 -9.22 1.00
C PHE A 227 -8.18 -8.45 -0.26
N TYR A 228 -8.01 -9.08 -1.41
CA TYR A 228 -8.39 -8.53 -2.71
C TYR A 228 -9.30 -9.52 -3.42
N TYR A 229 -10.35 -9.00 -4.04
CA TYR A 229 -11.17 -9.73 -4.99
C TYR A 229 -11.05 -9.09 -6.36
N ASN A 230 -10.32 -9.74 -7.26
CA ASN A 230 -10.00 -9.23 -8.59
C ASN A 230 -11.14 -9.49 -9.58
N MET A 231 -11.51 -8.46 -10.32
CA MET A 231 -12.57 -8.44 -11.31
C MET A 231 -12.01 -8.17 -12.71
N LYS A 232 -12.87 -8.19 -13.71
CA LYS A 232 -12.49 -7.88 -15.09
C LYS A 232 -12.02 -6.42 -15.24
N ARG A 233 -11.18 -6.17 -16.25
CA ARG A 233 -10.66 -4.84 -16.61
C ARG A 233 -9.84 -4.17 -15.50
N GLY A 234 -9.16 -4.97 -14.67
CA GLY A 234 -8.28 -4.50 -13.60
C GLY A 234 -8.97 -3.92 -12.37
N TRP A 235 -10.28 -3.97 -12.26
CA TRP A 235 -11.01 -3.58 -11.06
C TRP A 235 -10.84 -4.61 -9.94
N TYR A 236 -10.89 -4.17 -8.71
CA TYR A 236 -10.88 -5.04 -7.54
C TYR A 236 -11.56 -4.40 -6.34
N PHE A 237 -12.12 -5.23 -5.48
CA PHE A 237 -12.43 -4.87 -4.10
C PHE A 237 -11.23 -5.13 -3.23
N VAL A 238 -11.08 -4.35 -2.17
CA VAL A 238 -9.95 -4.45 -1.23
C VAL A 238 -10.38 -4.17 0.19
N SER A 239 -9.82 -4.91 1.13
CA SER A 239 -9.78 -4.65 2.56
C SER A 239 -8.31 -4.84 2.97
N SER A 240 -7.65 -3.77 3.34
CA SER A 240 -6.21 -3.76 3.67
C SER A 240 -5.96 -2.66 4.70
N GLU A 241 -6.44 -2.90 5.91
CA GLU A 241 -6.35 -1.99 7.03
C GLU A 241 -5.15 -2.34 7.90
N VAL A 242 -4.49 -1.30 8.41
CA VAL A 242 -3.36 -1.45 9.31
C VAL A 242 -3.85 -1.42 10.76
N MET A 243 -3.76 -2.55 11.44
CA MET A 243 -3.96 -2.65 12.89
C MET A 243 -2.64 -2.39 13.59
N THR A 244 -2.66 -1.64 14.69
CA THR A 244 -1.45 -1.39 15.48
C THR A 244 -1.65 -1.72 16.95
N ALA A 245 -0.55 -2.09 17.64
CA ALA A 245 -0.51 -2.25 19.08
C ALA A 245 0.74 -1.59 19.66
N ASP A 246 0.55 -0.47 20.34
CA ASP A 246 1.58 0.19 21.15
C ASP A 246 1.76 -0.54 22.49
N TRP A 247 2.84 -1.31 22.62
CA TRP A 247 3.14 -2.07 23.82
C TRP A 247 3.58 -1.20 24.99
N THR A 248 3.94 0.08 24.72
CA THR A 248 4.31 1.05 25.77
C THR A 248 3.10 1.67 26.44
N ALA A 249 1.93 1.62 25.78
CA ALA A 249 0.69 2.18 26.27
C ALA A 249 0.02 1.28 27.36
N ALA A 250 -0.88 1.86 28.13
CA ALA A 250 -1.73 1.11 29.06
C ALA A 250 -2.58 0.07 28.31
N ARG A 251 -2.88 -1.07 28.91
CA ARG A 251 -3.54 -2.22 28.23
C ARG A 251 -4.80 -1.86 27.44
N ASN A 252 -5.62 -0.95 27.97
CA ASN A 252 -6.86 -0.49 27.34
C ASN A 252 -6.65 0.57 26.24
N GLN A 253 -5.42 1.03 26.03
CA GLN A 253 -5.04 2.07 25.07
C GLN A 253 -4.06 1.57 23.98
N ARG A 254 -3.74 0.28 23.97
CA ARG A 254 -2.72 -0.30 23.08
C ARG A 254 -3.15 -0.41 21.63
N TRP A 255 -4.39 -0.88 21.45
CA TRP A 255 -4.82 -1.35 20.13
C TRP A 255 -5.59 -0.29 19.34
N THR A 256 -5.22 -0.14 18.08
CA THR A 256 -6.05 0.47 17.03
C THR A 256 -6.47 -0.65 16.07
N VAL A 257 -7.78 -0.84 15.92
CA VAL A 257 -8.34 -1.91 15.07
C VAL A 257 -9.33 -1.30 14.09
N PRO A 258 -8.89 -0.93 12.89
CA PRO A 258 -9.77 -0.47 11.82
C PRO A 258 -10.50 -1.64 11.17
N VAL A 259 -11.69 -1.36 10.65
CA VAL A 259 -12.49 -2.29 9.83
C VAL A 259 -13.15 -1.52 8.71
N GLY A 260 -12.99 -1.99 7.50
CA GLY A 260 -13.55 -1.33 6.33
C GLY A 260 -13.10 -1.96 5.02
N GLY A 261 -13.02 -1.17 3.99
CA GLY A 261 -12.61 -1.61 2.67
C GLY A 261 -12.80 -0.55 1.60
N GLY A 262 -12.61 -0.95 0.37
CA GLY A 262 -12.71 -0.04 -0.76
C GLY A 262 -12.62 -0.71 -2.10
N VAL A 263 -12.36 0.10 -3.09
CA VAL A 263 -12.21 -0.32 -4.48
C VAL A 263 -10.95 0.25 -5.08
N GLY A 264 -10.42 -0.47 -6.06
CA GLY A 264 -9.29 0.03 -6.83
C GLY A 264 -9.31 -0.49 -8.26
N ARG A 265 -8.42 0.05 -9.06
CA ARG A 265 -8.24 -0.36 -10.43
C ARG A 265 -6.78 -0.28 -10.84
N VAL A 266 -6.29 -1.36 -11.45
CA VAL A 266 -5.02 -1.36 -12.19
C VAL A 266 -5.35 -1.07 -13.66
N PHE A 267 -4.65 -0.11 -14.25
CA PHE A 267 -4.86 0.32 -15.63
C PHE A 267 -3.57 0.86 -16.23
N LYS A 268 -3.54 1.04 -17.55
CA LYS A 268 -2.42 1.67 -18.24
C LYS A 268 -2.80 3.07 -18.72
N LEU A 269 -1.85 3.99 -18.56
CA LEU A 269 -1.89 5.32 -19.15
C LEU A 269 -0.70 5.43 -20.10
N GLY A 270 -0.94 5.22 -21.39
CA GLY A 270 0.13 4.99 -22.35
C GLY A 270 0.95 3.75 -21.97
N PRO A 271 2.29 3.85 -21.91
CA PRO A 271 3.17 2.74 -21.52
C PRO A 271 3.21 2.49 -20.00
N GLN A 272 2.71 3.43 -19.20
CA GLN A 272 2.81 3.40 -17.74
C GLN A 272 1.66 2.60 -17.12
N ALA A 273 1.99 1.55 -16.35
CA ALA A 273 1.02 0.85 -15.51
C ALA A 273 0.81 1.60 -14.20
N LEU A 274 -0.45 1.80 -13.84
CA LEU A 274 -0.90 2.53 -12.66
C LEU A 274 -1.88 1.68 -11.87
N ASN A 275 -1.86 1.87 -10.56
CA ASN A 275 -2.90 1.39 -9.66
C ASN A 275 -3.47 2.59 -8.88
N ALA A 276 -4.78 2.77 -8.94
CA ALA A 276 -5.48 3.75 -8.13
C ALA A 276 -6.48 3.04 -7.24
N ARG A 277 -6.53 3.42 -5.95
CA ARG A 277 -7.52 2.87 -5.02
C ARG A 277 -8.02 3.92 -4.04
N VAL A 278 -9.22 3.67 -3.52
CA VAL A 278 -9.81 4.41 -2.41
C VAL A 278 -10.40 3.40 -1.42
N GLN A 279 -10.14 3.61 -0.14
CA GLN A 279 -10.66 2.81 0.97
C GLN A 279 -11.14 3.72 2.09
N ALA A 280 -12.11 3.25 2.86
CA ALA A 280 -12.50 3.90 4.10
C ALA A 280 -12.70 2.83 5.19
N TRP A 281 -12.31 3.14 6.41
CA TRP A 281 -12.51 2.26 7.55
C TRP A 281 -12.81 3.03 8.82
N SER A 282 -13.51 2.37 9.73
CA SER A 282 -13.83 2.85 11.07
C SER A 282 -12.95 2.16 12.09
N ASP A 283 -12.37 2.92 13.01
CA ASP A 283 -11.56 2.38 14.09
C ASP A 283 -12.48 1.85 15.21
N THR A 284 -12.77 0.54 15.14
CA THR A 284 -13.69 -0.14 16.08
C THR A 284 -13.10 -0.24 17.47
N LYS A 285 -11.77 -0.30 17.59
CA LYS A 285 -11.01 -0.17 18.82
C LYS A 285 -9.89 0.84 18.59
N ARG A 286 -9.73 1.76 19.53
CA ARG A 286 -8.74 2.84 19.43
C ARG A 286 -8.39 3.39 20.81
N PRO A 287 -7.21 3.98 20.98
CA PRO A 287 -6.89 4.75 22.18
C PRO A 287 -7.75 6.02 22.26
N VAL A 288 -7.88 6.55 23.47
CA VAL A 288 -8.58 7.84 23.69
C VAL A 288 -7.90 8.94 22.88
N GLY A 289 -8.69 9.66 22.07
CA GLY A 289 -8.19 10.68 21.15
C GLY A 289 -7.65 10.15 19.81
N GLY A 290 -7.63 8.85 19.62
CA GLY A 290 -7.35 8.25 18.32
C GLY A 290 -8.44 8.52 17.29
N PRO A 291 -8.16 8.32 15.99
CA PRO A 291 -9.11 8.58 14.91
C PRO A 291 -10.39 7.75 15.05
N SER A 292 -11.51 8.28 14.56
CA SER A 292 -12.78 7.55 14.52
C SER A 292 -12.95 6.78 13.22
N TRP A 293 -12.49 7.34 12.12
CA TRP A 293 -12.49 6.71 10.82
C TRP A 293 -11.40 7.34 9.93
N THR A 294 -10.98 6.64 8.92
CA THR A 294 -9.94 7.09 8.00
C THR A 294 -10.39 6.87 6.56
N LEU A 295 -10.11 7.86 5.71
CA LEU A 295 -10.19 7.76 4.26
C LEU A 295 -8.78 7.62 3.70
N GLN A 296 -8.54 6.58 2.92
CA GLN A 296 -7.29 6.38 2.21
C GLN A 296 -7.50 6.53 0.71
N THR A 297 -6.60 7.26 0.08
CA THR A 297 -6.45 7.31 -1.37
C THR A 297 -5.04 6.88 -1.74
N GLN A 298 -4.88 6.14 -2.83
CA GLN A 298 -3.56 5.73 -3.30
C GLN A 298 -3.47 5.83 -4.81
N VAL A 299 -2.32 6.31 -5.28
CA VAL A 299 -1.85 6.15 -6.66
C VAL A 299 -0.48 5.49 -6.61
N GLN A 300 -0.33 4.39 -7.36
CA GLN A 300 0.92 3.63 -7.41
C GLN A 300 1.39 3.53 -8.85
N PHE A 301 2.63 3.91 -9.08
CA PHE A 301 3.33 3.72 -10.34
C PHE A 301 4.03 2.36 -10.33
N ILE A 302 3.86 1.57 -11.41
CA ILE A 302 4.40 0.21 -11.53
C ILE A 302 5.31 0.18 -12.75
N PHE A 303 6.57 -0.19 -12.54
CA PHE A 303 7.59 -0.23 -13.59
C PHE A 303 7.96 -1.68 -13.89
N PRO A 304 7.73 -2.17 -15.13
CA PRO A 304 8.17 -3.50 -15.51
C PRO A 304 9.68 -3.61 -15.37
N HIS A 305 10.15 -4.56 -14.59
CA HIS A 305 11.57 -4.88 -14.54
C HIS A 305 11.95 -5.65 -15.82
N LYS A 306 12.67 -5.01 -16.72
CA LYS A 306 13.32 -5.72 -17.84
C LYS A 306 14.51 -6.47 -17.24
N PRO A 307 14.55 -7.82 -17.26
CA PRO A 307 15.77 -8.52 -16.91
C PRO A 307 16.87 -8.03 -17.88
N LYS A 308 17.97 -7.53 -17.32
CA LYS A 308 19.18 -7.36 -18.13
C LYS A 308 19.60 -8.75 -18.56
N GLY A 309 19.61 -8.99 -19.89
CA GLY A 309 20.08 -10.20 -20.52
C GLY A 309 21.55 -10.45 -20.22
#